data_0b44638518adb8ee9bf902ea7555cde1
#
_entry.id   0b44638518adb8ee9bf902ea7555cde1
#
_cell.length_a   1.000
_cell.length_b   1.000
_cell.length_c   1.000
_cell.angle_alpha   90.00
_cell.angle_beta   90.00
_cell.angle_gamma   90.00
#
_symmetry.space_group_name_H-M   'P 1'
#
loop_
_entity.id
_entity.type
_entity.pdbx_description
1 polymer ?
#
loop_
_entity_poly.entity_id
_entity_poly.type
_entity_poly.pdbx_seq_one_letter_code
_entity_poly.pdbx_strand_id
1 'polypeptide(L)'
;MNVNAPPAKALAIPFDHARLDRLMDAAGIDVVLATSKHNVQYLLGGHRANFFDVMDATGITRYLPVLVYPKGQPEKAAYVGHRLETFQHQAKPLWTPVTDTSSNGSVDAMQKAVDYMKKAGLAPKRIATEYGFLPYDASKVLRAASMRWLGPNASNVQRLL
;
A
#
# COMPACT_ATOMS: atom_id res chain seq x y z
N MET A 1 26.77 22.00 7.24
CA MET A 1 25.38 21.65 6.85
C MET A 1 25.18 22.04 5.40
N ASN A 2 25.12 21.07 4.48
CA ASN A 2 25.07 21.35 3.04
C ASN A 2 23.58 21.45 2.64
N VAL A 3 23.08 22.68 2.49
CA VAL A 3 21.65 23.03 2.30
C VAL A 3 21.20 22.99 0.84
N ASN A 4 21.97 22.39 -0.08
CA ASN A 4 21.68 22.36 -1.52
C ASN A 4 21.77 20.95 -2.13
N ALA A 5 21.10 19.96 -1.51
CA ALA A 5 20.80 18.75 -2.28
C ALA A 5 19.64 19.09 -3.22
N PRO A 6 19.77 18.85 -4.54
CA PRO A 6 18.65 19.05 -5.45
C PRO A 6 17.46 18.16 -5.01
N PRO A 7 16.21 18.63 -5.18
CA PRO A 7 15.07 17.83 -4.83
C PRO A 7 15.16 16.47 -5.54
N ALA A 8 15.05 15.40 -4.78
CA ALA A 8 15.07 14.05 -5.34
C ALA A 8 14.03 13.99 -6.47
N LYS A 9 14.51 13.69 -7.69
CA LYS A 9 13.65 13.60 -8.87
C LYS A 9 12.56 12.57 -8.58
N ALA A 10 11.30 13.00 -8.56
CA ALA A 10 10.19 12.10 -8.35
C ALA A 10 10.27 10.94 -9.33
N LEU A 11 10.30 9.72 -8.82
CA LEU A 11 10.37 8.53 -9.67
C LEU A 11 9.04 8.41 -10.45
N ALA A 12 9.12 8.00 -11.70
CA ALA A 12 7.93 7.78 -12.52
C ALA A 12 7.06 6.68 -11.94
N ILE A 13 5.74 6.87 -11.98
CA ILE A 13 4.76 5.86 -11.58
C ILE A 13 4.86 4.69 -12.58
N PRO A 14 5.10 3.45 -12.11
CA PRO A 14 5.46 2.34 -13.00
C PRO A 14 4.27 1.64 -13.66
N PHE A 15 3.04 2.14 -13.51
CA PHE A 15 1.81 1.57 -14.06
C PHE A 15 0.90 2.67 -14.62
N ASP A 16 -0.13 2.28 -15.39
CA ASP A 16 -1.14 3.22 -15.92
C ASP A 16 -2.10 3.66 -14.82
N HIS A 17 -1.65 4.65 -14.02
CA HIS A 17 -2.45 5.20 -12.93
C HIS A 17 -3.69 5.93 -13.43
N ALA A 18 -3.67 6.52 -14.63
CA ALA A 18 -4.83 7.19 -15.19
C ALA A 18 -5.95 6.18 -15.53
N ARG A 19 -5.57 4.98 -15.98
CA ARG A 19 -6.52 3.87 -16.18
C ARG A 19 -7.08 3.41 -14.83
N LEU A 20 -6.22 3.24 -13.83
CA LEU A 20 -6.65 2.85 -12.48
C LEU A 20 -7.66 3.86 -11.93
N ASP A 21 -7.39 5.14 -12.03
CA ASP A 21 -8.28 6.22 -11.56
C ASP A 21 -9.65 6.16 -12.24
N ARG A 22 -9.70 5.95 -13.57
CA ARG A 22 -10.98 5.77 -14.29
C ARG A 22 -11.78 4.57 -13.80
N LEU A 23 -11.09 3.44 -13.52
CA LEU A 23 -11.74 2.23 -13.02
C LEU A 23 -12.24 2.41 -11.59
N MET A 24 -11.46 3.10 -10.75
CA MET A 24 -11.87 3.46 -9.38
C MET A 24 -13.08 4.39 -9.41
N ASP A 25 -13.11 5.34 -10.34
CA ASP A 25 -14.22 6.26 -10.50
C ASP A 25 -15.50 5.53 -10.89
N ALA A 26 -15.43 4.68 -11.90
CA ALA A 26 -16.55 3.84 -12.33
C ALA A 26 -17.08 2.91 -11.23
N ALA A 27 -16.20 2.45 -10.32
CA ALA A 27 -16.57 1.62 -9.17
C ALA A 27 -16.95 2.43 -7.92
N GLY A 28 -16.80 3.76 -7.96
CA GLY A 28 -17.04 4.66 -6.83
C GLY A 28 -16.07 4.41 -5.67
N ILE A 29 -14.80 4.10 -5.95
CA ILE A 29 -13.75 3.83 -4.97
C ILE A 29 -12.90 5.09 -4.79
N ASP A 30 -12.61 5.45 -3.55
CA ASP A 30 -11.78 6.61 -3.23
C ASP A 30 -10.32 6.22 -2.99
N VAL A 31 -10.08 5.05 -2.38
CA VAL A 31 -8.75 4.54 -2.05
C VAL A 31 -8.68 3.05 -2.34
N VAL A 32 -7.58 2.61 -2.95
CA VAL A 32 -7.19 1.20 -3.04
C VAL A 32 -6.13 0.93 -1.96
N LEU A 33 -6.36 -0.11 -1.16
CA LEU A 33 -5.37 -0.73 -0.29
C LEU A 33 -4.95 -2.07 -0.89
N ALA A 34 -3.85 -2.08 -1.62
CA ALA A 34 -3.29 -3.33 -2.13
C ALA A 34 -2.47 -4.01 -1.04
N THR A 35 -2.75 -5.29 -0.81
CA THR A 35 -2.14 -6.09 0.28
C THR A 35 -1.55 -7.41 -0.20
N SER A 36 -1.90 -7.88 -1.40
CA SER A 36 -1.26 -9.06 -1.97
C SER A 36 0.15 -8.74 -2.46
N LYS A 37 1.06 -9.67 -2.29
CA LYS A 37 2.45 -9.53 -2.77
C LYS A 37 2.51 -9.23 -4.28
N HIS A 38 1.65 -9.87 -5.05
CA HIS A 38 1.64 -9.72 -6.51
C HIS A 38 1.20 -8.32 -6.95
N ASN A 39 0.10 -7.82 -6.39
CA ASN A 39 -0.40 -6.49 -6.76
C ASN A 39 0.48 -5.38 -6.20
N VAL A 40 1.00 -5.53 -4.99
CA VAL A 40 1.99 -4.59 -4.43
C VAL A 40 3.25 -4.58 -5.29
N GLN A 41 3.76 -5.75 -5.70
CA GLN A 41 4.92 -5.84 -6.59
C GLN A 41 4.65 -5.14 -7.92
N TYR A 42 3.49 -5.37 -8.54
CA TYR A 42 3.10 -4.71 -9.80
C TYR A 42 3.05 -3.18 -9.62
N LEU A 43 2.33 -2.70 -8.62
CA LEU A 43 2.15 -1.28 -8.36
C LEU A 43 3.46 -0.57 -7.94
N LEU A 44 4.42 -1.29 -7.39
CA LEU A 44 5.75 -0.78 -7.03
C LEU A 44 6.81 -0.99 -8.12
N GLY A 45 6.39 -1.33 -9.36
CA GLY A 45 7.32 -1.46 -10.48
C GLY A 45 8.29 -2.64 -10.35
N GLY A 46 7.80 -3.74 -9.82
CA GLY A 46 8.56 -4.98 -9.65
C GLY A 46 9.29 -5.10 -8.30
N HIS A 47 9.08 -4.15 -7.37
CA HIS A 47 9.67 -4.27 -6.04
C HIS A 47 9.13 -5.51 -5.32
N ARG A 48 10.04 -6.38 -4.89
CA ARG A 48 9.76 -7.54 -4.06
C ARG A 48 10.74 -7.58 -2.90
N ALA A 49 10.23 -7.65 -1.70
CA ALA A 49 11.07 -7.76 -0.53
C ALA A 49 11.84 -9.10 -0.55
N ASN A 50 13.14 -9.06 -0.43
CA ASN A 50 14.01 -10.25 -0.54
C ASN A 50 13.67 -11.32 0.48
N PHE A 51 13.20 -10.93 1.67
CA PHE A 51 12.87 -11.88 2.71
C PHE A 51 11.55 -12.64 2.47
N PHE A 52 10.73 -12.23 1.49
CA PHE A 52 9.50 -12.94 1.15
C PHE A 52 9.73 -14.43 0.84
N ASP A 53 10.84 -14.73 0.16
CA ASP A 53 11.11 -16.10 -0.25
C ASP A 53 11.39 -17.00 0.96
N VAL A 54 12.00 -16.45 2.01
CA VAL A 54 12.29 -17.15 3.25
C VAL A 54 11.08 -17.23 4.17
N MET A 55 10.36 -16.11 4.33
CA MET A 55 9.23 -16.01 5.25
C MET A 55 8.00 -16.78 4.78
N ASP A 56 7.74 -16.78 3.48
CA ASP A 56 6.65 -17.57 2.89
C ASP A 56 6.86 -19.08 3.09
N ALA A 57 8.12 -19.54 3.01
CA ALA A 57 8.43 -20.94 3.19
C ALA A 57 8.29 -21.40 4.65
N THR A 58 8.48 -20.50 5.61
CA THR A 58 8.50 -20.85 7.03
C THR A 58 7.23 -20.52 7.79
N GLY A 59 6.36 -19.66 7.24
CA GLY A 59 5.12 -19.22 7.90
C GLY A 59 5.35 -18.46 9.22
N ILE A 60 6.57 -18.00 9.49
CA ILE A 60 6.98 -17.47 10.80
C ILE A 60 6.43 -16.06 11.05
N THR A 61 6.15 -15.27 10.01
CA THR A 61 5.69 -13.90 10.19
C THR A 61 4.37 -13.62 9.49
N ARG A 62 3.54 -12.86 10.17
CA ARG A 62 2.34 -12.26 9.59
C ARG A 62 2.73 -10.98 8.84
N TYR A 63 3.55 -11.11 7.83
CA TYR A 63 3.91 -10.00 6.98
C TYR A 63 2.72 -9.52 6.17
N LEU A 64 2.55 -8.21 6.10
CA LEU A 64 1.53 -7.58 5.27
C LEU A 64 2.14 -6.34 4.60
N PRO A 65 2.44 -6.36 3.30
CA PRO A 65 2.71 -5.14 2.57
C PRO A 65 1.40 -4.38 2.40
N VAL A 66 1.43 -3.06 2.55
CA VAL A 66 0.24 -2.24 2.31
C VAL A 66 0.61 -1.07 1.40
N LEU A 67 0.07 -1.06 0.18
CA LEU A 67 0.15 0.11 -0.68
C LEU A 67 -1.17 0.88 -0.59
N VAL A 68 -1.09 2.13 -0.20
CA VAL A 68 -2.21 3.09 -0.18
C VAL A 68 -2.15 3.88 -1.48
N TYR A 69 -3.19 3.76 -2.31
CA TYR A 69 -3.34 4.54 -3.53
C TYR A 69 -4.66 5.33 -3.49
N PRO A 70 -4.62 6.64 -3.26
CA PRO A 70 -5.81 7.49 -3.33
C PRO A 70 -6.09 7.91 -4.78
N LYS A 71 -7.34 7.77 -5.22
CA LYS A 71 -7.79 8.10 -6.58
C LYS A 71 -7.44 9.54 -6.95
N GLY A 72 -6.77 9.72 -8.08
CA GLY A 72 -6.40 11.03 -8.61
C GLY A 72 -5.41 11.83 -7.77
N GLN A 73 -4.79 11.23 -6.76
CA GLN A 73 -3.83 11.87 -5.86
C GLN A 73 -2.58 11.00 -5.67
N PRO A 74 -1.88 10.63 -6.76
CA PRO A 74 -0.69 9.78 -6.66
C PRO A 74 0.43 10.39 -5.80
N GLU A 75 0.46 11.71 -5.65
CA GLU A 75 1.36 12.44 -4.75
C GLU A 75 1.08 12.16 -3.27
N LYS A 76 -0.04 11.53 -2.95
CA LYS A 76 -0.38 11.03 -1.63
C LYS A 76 -0.39 9.49 -1.57
N ALA A 77 0.24 8.82 -2.51
CA ALA A 77 0.43 7.39 -2.38
C ALA A 77 1.47 7.07 -1.31
N ALA A 78 1.28 5.94 -0.62
CA ALA A 78 2.23 5.50 0.40
C ALA A 78 2.40 3.99 0.39
N TYR A 79 3.59 3.56 0.73
CA TYR A 79 3.90 2.15 0.96
C TYR A 79 4.29 1.92 2.41
N VAL A 80 3.66 0.93 3.04
CA VAL A 80 4.03 0.43 4.36
C VAL A 80 4.57 -0.99 4.19
N GLY A 81 5.86 -1.14 4.46
CA GLY A 81 6.59 -2.40 4.38
C GLY A 81 7.13 -2.84 5.75
N HIS A 82 7.76 -3.99 5.77
CA HIS A 82 8.36 -4.55 6.97
C HIS A 82 9.75 -3.99 7.22
N ARG A 83 10.19 -3.94 8.48
CA ARG A 83 11.52 -3.43 8.86
C ARG A 83 12.68 -4.14 8.17
N LEU A 84 12.49 -5.38 7.76
CA LEU A 84 13.50 -6.13 7.00
C LEU A 84 13.69 -5.64 5.55
N GLU A 85 12.81 -4.76 5.06
CA GLU A 85 12.92 -4.13 3.75
C GLU A 85 13.76 -2.85 3.76
N THR A 86 14.13 -2.34 4.94
CA THR A 86 14.76 -1.01 5.07
C THR A 86 16.00 -0.86 4.20
N PHE A 87 16.91 -1.82 4.22
CA PHE A 87 18.13 -1.77 3.41
C PHE A 87 17.83 -1.82 1.90
N GLN A 88 16.86 -2.64 1.50
CA GLN A 88 16.47 -2.77 0.10
C GLN A 88 15.86 -1.47 -0.40
N HIS A 89 15.00 -0.83 0.40
CA HIS A 89 14.43 0.47 0.08
C HIS A 89 15.48 1.58 0.02
N GLN A 90 16.45 1.61 0.93
CA GLN A 90 17.57 2.57 0.90
C GLN A 90 18.41 2.41 -0.36
N ALA A 91 18.66 1.18 -0.80
CA ALA A 91 19.41 0.89 -2.02
C ALA A 91 18.63 1.23 -3.30
N LYS A 92 17.32 1.04 -3.30
CA LYS A 92 16.43 1.30 -4.43
C LYS A 92 15.13 1.95 -3.94
N PRO A 93 15.09 3.30 -3.88
CA PRO A 93 13.88 4.02 -3.49
C PRO A 93 12.67 3.70 -4.37
N LEU A 94 11.49 3.71 -3.77
CA LEU A 94 10.22 3.48 -4.45
C LEU A 94 9.66 4.80 -4.99
N TRP A 95 8.74 4.71 -5.94
CA TRP A 95 8.07 5.90 -6.50
C TRP A 95 7.10 6.57 -5.52
N THR A 96 6.63 5.84 -4.51
CA THR A 96 5.69 6.36 -3.51
C THR A 96 6.32 7.51 -2.73
N PRO A 97 5.64 8.68 -2.64
CA PRO A 97 6.16 9.83 -1.91
C PRO A 97 6.45 9.54 -0.44
N VAL A 98 5.69 8.62 0.14
CA VAL A 98 5.93 8.12 1.50
C VAL A 98 6.18 6.62 1.46
N THR A 99 7.28 6.22 2.07
CA THR A 99 7.60 4.80 2.28
C THR A 99 7.98 4.61 3.74
N ASP A 100 7.21 3.81 4.46
CA ASP A 100 7.45 3.43 5.85
C ASP A 100 7.79 1.93 5.91
N THR A 101 9.06 1.61 6.12
CA THR A 101 9.54 0.23 6.27
C THR A 101 9.76 -0.13 7.74
N SER A 102 8.94 0.35 8.65
CA SER A 102 9.12 0.12 10.08
C SER A 102 8.10 -0.84 10.69
N SER A 103 7.24 -1.47 9.89
CA SER A 103 6.23 -2.38 10.43
C SER A 103 6.82 -3.71 10.90
N ASN A 104 6.18 -4.31 11.91
CA ASN A 104 6.59 -5.58 12.52
C ASN A 104 5.59 -6.72 12.33
N GLY A 105 4.51 -6.51 11.56
CA GLY A 105 3.49 -7.52 11.31
C GLY A 105 2.21 -6.92 10.74
N SER A 106 1.22 -7.74 10.49
CA SER A 106 -0.01 -7.37 9.77
C SER A 106 -0.82 -6.27 10.47
N VAL A 107 -0.97 -6.36 11.78
CA VAL A 107 -1.71 -5.36 12.58
C VAL A 107 -1.00 -4.03 12.57
N ASP A 108 0.31 -4.04 12.80
CA ASP A 108 1.13 -2.82 12.82
C ASP A 108 1.18 -2.16 11.43
N ALA A 109 1.35 -2.96 10.37
CA ALA A 109 1.34 -2.44 9.00
C ALA A 109 0.00 -1.76 8.65
N MET A 110 -1.12 -2.39 9.00
CA MET A 110 -2.43 -1.81 8.75
C MET A 110 -2.68 -0.56 9.61
N GLN A 111 -2.25 -0.56 10.89
CA GLN A 111 -2.36 0.62 11.74
C GLN A 111 -1.60 1.81 11.16
N LYS A 112 -0.35 1.59 10.71
CA LYS A 112 0.45 2.62 10.05
C LYS A 112 -0.21 3.15 8.77
N ALA A 113 -0.79 2.28 7.96
CA ALA A 113 -1.52 2.69 6.76
C ALA A 113 -2.76 3.55 7.10
N VAL A 114 -3.52 3.18 8.13
CA VAL A 114 -4.66 3.97 8.63
C VAL A 114 -4.22 5.32 9.17
N ASP A 115 -3.17 5.34 9.99
CA ASP A 115 -2.65 6.58 10.58
C ASP A 115 -2.09 7.51 9.49
N TYR A 116 -1.42 6.93 8.49
CA TYR A 116 -0.99 7.68 7.32
C TYR A 116 -2.17 8.33 6.60
N MET A 117 -3.23 7.57 6.27
CA MET A 117 -4.41 8.12 5.60
C MET A 117 -5.01 9.30 6.37
N LYS A 118 -5.14 9.18 7.69
CA LYS A 118 -5.62 10.27 8.55
C LYS A 118 -4.70 11.49 8.49
N LYS A 119 -3.39 11.29 8.64
CA LYS A 119 -2.38 12.35 8.59
C LYS A 119 -2.32 13.06 7.23
N ALA A 120 -2.51 12.33 6.15
CA ALA A 120 -2.55 12.87 4.79
C ALA A 120 -3.86 13.57 4.44
N GLY A 121 -4.81 13.63 5.37
CA GLY A 121 -6.13 14.22 5.15
C GLY A 121 -7.01 13.42 4.19
N LEU A 122 -6.73 12.12 4.04
CA LEU A 122 -7.56 11.22 3.26
C LEU A 122 -8.76 10.79 4.11
N ALA A 123 -9.95 11.13 3.67
CA ALA A 123 -11.23 10.77 4.31
C ALA A 123 -12.07 9.90 3.35
N PRO A 124 -11.61 8.71 2.97
CA PRO A 124 -12.29 7.91 1.99
C PRO A 124 -13.65 7.44 2.50
N LYS A 125 -14.68 7.59 1.67
CA LYS A 125 -16.01 7.01 1.93
C LYS A 125 -16.03 5.53 1.58
N ARG A 126 -15.21 5.11 0.59
CA ARG A 126 -15.16 3.74 0.08
C ARG A 126 -13.71 3.33 -0.19
N ILE A 127 -13.28 2.32 0.54
CA ILE A 127 -11.96 1.70 0.38
C ILE A 127 -12.13 0.34 -0.30
N ALA A 128 -11.35 0.08 -1.33
CA ALA A 128 -11.21 -1.25 -1.90
C ALA A 128 -9.96 -1.94 -1.34
N THR A 129 -10.08 -3.20 -0.93
CA THR A 129 -8.97 -4.02 -0.47
C THR A 129 -9.10 -5.46 -0.96
N GLU A 130 -7.99 -6.17 -0.99
CA GLU A 130 -7.92 -7.56 -1.43
C GLU A 130 -8.26 -8.50 -0.28
N TYR A 131 -9.53 -8.85 -0.18
CA TYR A 131 -10.07 -9.63 0.94
C TYR A 131 -9.39 -10.97 1.19
N GLY A 132 -9.05 -11.68 0.12
CA GLY A 132 -8.37 -12.97 0.20
C GLY A 132 -6.93 -12.88 0.70
N PHE A 133 -6.37 -11.67 0.72
CA PHE A 133 -4.99 -11.39 1.13
C PHE A 133 -4.90 -10.43 2.32
N LEU A 134 -6.01 -10.20 3.01
CA LEU A 134 -6.07 -9.36 4.20
C LEU A 134 -6.26 -10.24 5.44
N PRO A 135 -5.24 -10.38 6.30
CA PRO A 135 -5.37 -11.10 7.56
C PRO A 135 -6.52 -10.56 8.41
N TYR A 136 -7.22 -11.46 9.10
CA TYR A 136 -8.39 -11.10 9.89
C TYR A 136 -8.11 -10.04 10.96
N ASP A 137 -6.96 -10.12 11.63
CA ASP A 137 -6.52 -9.16 12.63
C ASP A 137 -6.26 -7.77 12.03
N ALA A 138 -5.62 -7.69 10.87
CA ALA A 138 -5.44 -6.44 10.12
C ALA A 138 -6.79 -5.86 9.65
N SER A 139 -7.73 -6.72 9.26
CA SER A 139 -9.08 -6.28 8.88
C SER A 139 -9.84 -5.60 10.02
N LYS A 140 -9.62 -6.05 11.27
CA LYS A 140 -10.21 -5.40 12.46
C LYS A 140 -9.71 -3.96 12.63
N VAL A 141 -8.42 -3.73 12.40
CA VAL A 141 -7.83 -2.39 12.46
C VAL A 141 -8.50 -1.46 11.44
N LEU A 142 -8.64 -1.93 10.20
CA LEU A 142 -9.28 -1.14 9.15
C LEU A 142 -10.75 -0.83 9.47
N ARG A 143 -11.48 -1.80 10.02
CA ARG A 143 -12.89 -1.61 10.45
C ARG A 143 -13.02 -0.63 11.60
N ALA A 144 -12.16 -0.73 12.61
CA ALA A 144 -12.17 0.14 13.77
C ALA A 144 -11.88 1.62 13.41
N ALA A 145 -11.20 1.85 12.29
CA ALA A 145 -10.93 3.19 11.79
C ALA A 145 -12.18 3.94 11.28
N SER A 146 -13.37 3.35 11.38
CA SER A 146 -14.66 3.91 10.92
C SER A 146 -14.69 4.27 9.43
N MET A 147 -13.80 3.67 8.65
CA MET A 147 -13.76 3.84 7.20
C MET A 147 -14.73 2.85 6.57
N ARG A 148 -15.64 3.34 5.72
CA ARG A 148 -16.50 2.44 4.93
C ARG A 148 -15.64 1.69 3.92
N TRP A 149 -15.64 0.39 4.02
CA TRP A 149 -14.94 -0.48 3.09
C TRP A 149 -15.93 -1.38 2.34
N LEU A 150 -15.57 -1.68 1.11
CA LEU A 150 -16.37 -2.59 0.29
C LEU A 150 -16.07 -4.02 0.74
N GLY A 151 -17.13 -4.69 1.23
CA GLY A 151 -17.11 -6.09 1.60
C GLY A 151 -16.84 -7.03 0.40
N PRO A 152 -17.12 -8.34 0.54
CA PRO A 152 -16.63 -9.43 -0.33
C PRO A 152 -16.96 -9.33 -1.83
N ASN A 153 -17.78 -8.40 -2.25
CA ASN A 153 -17.91 -8.05 -3.67
C ASN A 153 -16.72 -7.25 -4.23
N ALA A 154 -15.70 -7.03 -3.44
CA ALA A 154 -14.40 -6.48 -3.83
C ALA A 154 -13.52 -7.45 -4.64
N SER A 155 -14.08 -8.54 -5.20
CA SER A 155 -13.52 -9.25 -6.36
C SER A 155 -13.18 -8.30 -7.53
N ASN A 156 -13.55 -7.04 -7.39
CA ASN A 156 -13.28 -5.98 -8.33
C ASN A 156 -11.88 -5.38 -8.19
N VAL A 157 -11.14 -5.53 -7.08
CA VAL A 157 -9.76 -5.02 -7.02
C VAL A 157 -8.86 -5.79 -7.98
N GLN A 158 -9.03 -7.11 -8.08
CA GLN A 158 -8.32 -7.92 -9.09
C GLN A 158 -8.69 -7.57 -10.53
N ARG A 159 -9.86 -6.96 -10.76
CA ARG A 159 -10.25 -6.44 -12.08
C ARG A 159 -9.80 -5.01 -12.31
N LEU A 160 -9.42 -4.29 -11.24
CA LEU A 160 -8.89 -2.93 -11.30
C LEU A 160 -7.38 -2.94 -11.57
N LEU A 161 -6.69 -3.95 -11.10
CA LEU A 161 -5.24 -4.16 -11.24
C LEU A 161 -4.95 -5.21 -12.31
#